data_4b198a6c792aa2c5cd4ea22709158a81
#
_entry.id   4b198a6c792aa2c5cd4ea22709158a81
#
_cell.length_a   1.000
_cell.length_b   1.000
_cell.length_c   1.000
_cell.angle_alpha   90.00
_cell.angle_beta   90.00
_cell.angle_gamma   90.00
#
_symmetry.space_group_name_H-M   'P 1'
#
loop_
_entity.id
_entity.type
_entity.pdbx_description
1 polymer ?
#
loop_
_entity_poly.entity_id
_entity_poly.type
_entity_poly.pdbx_seq_one_letter_code
_entity_poly.pdbx_strand_id
1 'polypeptide(L)'
;MKLWEKGIATDKQIEHFTVGNDRELDLVLAKYDALGSIAHAKMLGQIGLLTAEETTSLVTALEEIIKEVEAGKFEIEDSFEDVHSKIEYLPTIKLGDAGKKIHTARSRNDQVLVDVHLYLKDVVKELKEQVKELFDLLMES
;
A
#
# COMPACT_ATOMS: atom_id res chain seq x y z
N MET A 1 -4.75 10.52 9.63
CA MET A 1 -6.07 11.04 9.18
C MET A 1 -6.93 9.84 8.82
N LYS A 2 -8.08 9.70 9.47
CA LYS A 2 -8.99 8.57 9.22
C LYS A 2 -10.02 8.98 8.18
N LEU A 3 -10.34 8.11 7.23
CA LEU A 3 -11.28 8.40 6.14
C LEU A 3 -12.67 8.88 6.63
N TRP A 4 -13.03 8.54 7.87
CA TRP A 4 -14.32 8.88 8.50
C TRP A 4 -14.21 9.98 9.58
N GLU A 5 -13.03 10.59 9.76
CA GLU A 5 -12.80 11.60 10.79
C GLU A 5 -13.51 12.92 10.45
N LYS A 6 -14.49 13.27 11.27
CA LYS A 6 -15.27 14.52 11.16
C LYS A 6 -14.73 15.64 12.05
N GLY A 7 -13.45 15.63 12.38
CA GLY A 7 -12.84 16.68 13.22
C GLY A 7 -13.08 16.52 14.72
N ILE A 8 -13.62 15.38 15.17
CA ILE A 8 -13.81 15.06 16.59
C ILE A 8 -12.80 13.97 16.94
N ALA A 9 -11.96 14.21 17.95
CA ALA A 9 -10.99 13.22 18.41
C ALA A 9 -11.74 11.95 18.91
N THR A 10 -11.39 10.82 18.35
CA THR A 10 -11.94 9.53 18.78
C THR A 10 -11.34 9.12 20.13
N ASP A 11 -12.14 8.51 21.00
CA ASP A 11 -11.67 7.95 22.26
C ASP A 11 -10.58 6.89 21.98
N LYS A 12 -9.46 6.97 22.71
CA LYS A 12 -8.31 6.06 22.52
C LYS A 12 -8.66 4.58 22.73
N GLN A 13 -9.64 4.28 23.58
CA GLN A 13 -10.08 2.89 23.79
C GLN A 13 -10.86 2.35 22.58
N ILE A 14 -11.71 3.20 21.98
CA ILE A 14 -12.42 2.86 20.74
C ILE A 14 -11.44 2.68 19.61
N GLU A 15 -10.44 3.56 19.51
CA GLU A 15 -9.38 3.46 18.50
C GLU A 15 -8.60 2.16 18.64
N HIS A 16 -8.15 1.82 19.82
CA HIS A 16 -7.42 0.56 20.08
C HIS A 16 -8.27 -0.67 19.76
N PHE A 17 -9.58 -0.62 20.05
CA PHE A 17 -10.50 -1.71 19.74
C PHE A 17 -10.72 -1.88 18.23
N THR A 18 -10.79 -0.79 17.47
CA THR A 18 -11.07 -0.82 16.02
C THR A 18 -9.86 -1.10 15.16
N VAL A 19 -8.68 -0.59 15.53
CA VAL A 19 -7.43 -0.74 14.78
C VAL A 19 -6.63 -1.98 15.22
N GLY A 20 -6.65 -2.31 16.52
CA GLY A 20 -5.91 -3.46 17.03
C GLY A 20 -4.42 -3.43 16.65
N ASN A 21 -3.91 -4.51 16.04
CA ASN A 21 -2.54 -4.66 15.58
C ASN A 21 -2.39 -4.40 14.06
N ASP A 22 -3.40 -3.82 13.42
CA ASP A 22 -3.43 -3.66 11.96
C ASP A 22 -2.20 -2.89 11.45
N ARG A 23 -1.74 -1.87 12.18
CA ARG A 23 -0.56 -1.09 11.80
C ARG A 23 0.71 -1.93 11.63
N GLU A 24 0.93 -2.91 12.48
CA GLU A 24 2.10 -3.81 12.40
C GLU A 24 1.92 -4.85 11.30
N LEU A 25 0.72 -5.43 11.19
CA LEU A 25 0.40 -6.46 10.21
C LEU A 25 0.37 -5.88 8.79
N ASP A 26 -0.17 -4.69 8.62
CA ASP A 26 -0.31 -4.02 7.34
C ASP A 26 1.03 -3.58 6.73
N LEU A 27 2.10 -3.42 7.53
CA LEU A 27 3.43 -3.11 7.00
C LEU A 27 3.88 -4.09 5.91
N VAL A 28 3.45 -5.35 6.02
CA VAL A 28 3.72 -6.38 5.01
C VAL A 28 3.07 -6.03 3.67
N LEU A 29 1.94 -5.33 3.68
CA LEU A 29 1.19 -4.93 2.49
C LEU A 29 1.67 -3.61 1.88
N ALA A 30 2.50 -2.82 2.57
CA ALA A 30 2.91 -1.48 2.15
C ALA A 30 3.50 -1.43 0.74
N LYS A 31 4.41 -2.36 0.42
CA LYS A 31 5.01 -2.47 -0.91
C LYS A 31 3.96 -2.78 -1.99
N TYR A 32 3.05 -3.67 -1.69
CA TYR A 32 2.03 -4.14 -2.64
C TYR A 32 0.97 -3.08 -2.89
N ASP A 33 0.57 -2.32 -1.87
CA ASP A 33 -0.32 -1.17 -2.03
C ASP A 33 0.32 -0.09 -2.92
N ALA A 34 1.58 0.25 -2.69
CA ALA A 34 2.29 1.19 -3.55
C ALA A 34 2.36 0.68 -5.01
N LEU A 35 2.62 -0.61 -5.23
CA LEU A 35 2.63 -1.23 -6.57
C LEU A 35 1.25 -1.19 -7.23
N GLY A 36 0.19 -1.56 -6.51
CA GLY A 36 -1.19 -1.50 -6.98
C GLY A 36 -1.61 -0.07 -7.31
N SER A 37 -1.22 0.88 -6.47
CA SER A 37 -1.47 2.31 -6.66
C SER A 37 -0.72 2.89 -7.86
N ILE A 38 0.50 2.43 -8.16
CA ILE A 38 1.23 2.80 -9.39
C ILE A 38 0.48 2.32 -10.64
N ALA A 39 -0.01 1.08 -10.63
CA ALA A 39 -0.78 0.56 -11.76
C ALA A 39 -2.09 1.35 -11.95
N HIS A 40 -2.76 1.69 -10.86
CA HIS A 40 -3.97 2.51 -10.86
C HIS A 40 -3.72 3.93 -11.39
N ALA A 41 -2.65 4.60 -10.93
CA ALA A 41 -2.27 5.94 -11.42
C ALA A 41 -1.99 5.92 -12.94
N LYS A 42 -1.28 4.91 -13.44
CA LYS A 42 -1.03 4.73 -14.88
C LYS A 42 -2.32 4.54 -15.66
N MET A 43 -3.26 3.75 -15.15
CA MET A 43 -4.57 3.56 -15.76
C MET A 43 -5.36 4.88 -15.80
N LEU A 44 -5.39 5.64 -14.71
CA LEU A 44 -6.05 6.95 -14.65
C LEU A 44 -5.46 7.93 -15.68
N GLY A 45 -4.14 7.90 -15.88
CA GLY A 45 -3.46 8.66 -16.93
C GLY A 45 -3.89 8.24 -18.34
N GLN A 46 -3.96 6.92 -18.58
CA GLN A 46 -4.38 6.39 -19.90
C GLN A 46 -5.81 6.78 -20.29
N ILE A 47 -6.72 6.84 -19.33
CA ILE A 47 -8.13 7.23 -19.57
C ILE A 47 -8.36 8.75 -19.46
N GLY A 48 -7.30 9.54 -19.24
CA GLY A 48 -7.36 11.01 -19.26
C GLY A 48 -7.90 11.65 -17.97
N LEU A 49 -8.02 10.92 -16.86
CA LEU A 49 -8.39 11.48 -15.54
C LEU A 49 -7.20 12.12 -14.81
N LEU A 50 -5.99 11.73 -15.17
CA LEU A 50 -4.74 12.37 -14.78
C LEU A 50 -4.03 12.89 -16.03
N THR A 51 -3.36 14.03 -15.90
CA THR A 51 -2.42 14.48 -16.95
C THR A 51 -1.17 13.60 -16.95
N ALA A 52 -0.38 13.68 -18.02
CA ALA A 52 0.90 12.94 -18.09
C ALA A 52 1.88 13.37 -16.98
N GLU A 53 1.89 14.66 -16.63
CA GLU A 53 2.71 15.22 -15.57
C GLU A 53 2.25 14.73 -14.18
N GLU A 54 0.94 14.79 -13.91
CA GLU A 54 0.35 14.27 -12.67
C GLU A 54 0.61 12.77 -12.49
N THR A 55 0.47 11.99 -13.57
CA THR A 55 0.74 10.55 -13.56
C THR A 55 2.21 10.27 -13.22
N THR A 56 3.14 10.97 -13.87
CA THR A 56 4.58 10.80 -13.61
C THR A 56 4.93 11.16 -12.18
N SER A 57 4.41 12.28 -11.68
CA SER A 57 4.67 12.74 -10.32
C SER A 57 4.13 11.77 -9.26
N LEU A 58 2.92 11.23 -9.47
CA LEU A 58 2.31 10.23 -8.59
C LEU A 58 3.12 8.91 -8.59
N VAL A 59 3.50 8.42 -9.76
CA VAL A 59 4.31 7.20 -9.88
C VAL A 59 5.65 7.39 -9.16
N THR A 60 6.33 8.51 -9.37
CA THR A 60 7.60 8.81 -8.69
C THR A 60 7.43 8.83 -7.16
N ALA A 61 6.39 9.48 -6.66
CA ALA A 61 6.13 9.54 -5.21
C ALA A 61 5.86 8.14 -4.62
N LEU A 62 5.14 7.28 -5.33
CA LEU A 62 4.87 5.90 -4.90
C LEU A 62 6.12 5.00 -4.98
N GLU A 63 6.98 5.19 -5.99
CA GLU A 63 8.26 4.49 -6.08
C GLU A 63 9.23 4.88 -4.94
N GLU A 64 9.18 6.11 -4.46
CA GLU A 64 9.92 6.53 -3.27
C GLU A 64 9.42 5.80 -2.02
N ILE A 65 8.11 5.64 -1.85
CA ILE A 65 7.53 4.86 -0.75
C ILE A 65 8.02 3.41 -0.80
N ILE A 66 8.05 2.78 -1.97
CA ILE A 66 8.58 1.41 -2.11
C ILE A 66 10.03 1.33 -1.63
N LYS A 67 10.86 2.30 -1.99
CA LYS A 67 12.27 2.35 -1.54
C LYS A 67 12.38 2.50 -0.01
N GLU A 68 11.51 3.30 0.60
CA GLU A 68 11.47 3.45 2.07
C GLU A 68 11.04 2.15 2.75
N VAL A 69 10.04 1.46 2.21
CA VAL A 69 9.58 0.15 2.70
C VAL A 69 10.70 -0.89 2.59
N GLU A 70 11.36 -0.99 1.44
CA GLU A 70 12.46 -1.95 1.20
C GLU A 70 13.70 -1.64 2.06
N ALA A 71 13.91 -0.38 2.41
CA ALA A 71 14.96 0.04 3.33
C ALA A 71 14.60 -0.17 4.83
N GLY A 72 13.39 -0.66 5.14
CA GLY A 72 12.90 -0.82 6.51
C GLY A 72 12.69 0.48 7.28
N LYS A 73 12.47 1.58 6.57
CA LYS A 73 12.30 2.92 7.13
C LYS A 73 10.84 3.40 7.15
N PHE A 74 9.95 2.64 6.52
CA PHE A 74 8.54 2.98 6.46
C PHE A 74 7.85 2.49 7.74
N GLU A 75 7.21 3.41 8.45
CA GLU A 75 6.46 3.15 9.69
C GLU A 75 5.04 3.67 9.52
N ILE A 76 4.08 3.16 10.28
CA ILE A 76 2.70 3.63 10.30
C ILE A 76 2.48 4.28 11.68
N GLU A 77 2.47 5.61 11.70
CA GLU A 77 2.28 6.39 12.92
C GLU A 77 0.84 6.24 13.45
N ASP A 78 0.65 6.44 14.75
CA ASP A 78 -0.67 6.35 15.42
C ASP A 78 -1.75 7.27 14.83
N SER A 79 -1.36 8.30 14.08
CA SER A 79 -2.28 9.19 13.36
C SER A 79 -2.97 8.53 12.16
N PHE A 80 -2.45 7.40 11.68
CA PHE A 80 -3.03 6.62 10.59
C PHE A 80 -3.77 5.40 11.11
N GLU A 81 -4.86 5.05 10.45
CA GLU A 81 -5.65 3.87 10.77
C GLU A 81 -4.96 2.60 10.26
N ASP A 82 -4.47 2.66 9.03
CA ASP A 82 -3.88 1.55 8.26
C ASP A 82 -2.78 2.04 7.31
N VAL A 83 -2.11 1.11 6.66
CA VAL A 83 -1.06 1.36 5.65
C VAL A 83 -1.63 2.14 4.46
N HIS A 84 -2.85 1.82 4.05
CA HIS A 84 -3.49 2.40 2.87
C HIS A 84 -3.73 3.89 3.04
N SER A 85 -4.19 4.30 4.23
CA SER A 85 -4.40 5.70 4.59
C SER A 85 -3.09 6.50 4.54
N LYS A 86 -1.98 5.91 4.99
CA LYS A 86 -0.67 6.56 4.91
C LYS A 86 -0.18 6.68 3.47
N ILE A 87 -0.29 5.62 2.67
CA ILE A 87 0.16 5.61 1.27
C ILE A 87 -0.64 6.60 0.41
N GLU A 88 -1.92 6.82 0.70
CA GLU A 88 -2.72 7.86 0.03
C GLU A 88 -2.38 9.28 0.52
N TYR A 89 -2.03 9.41 1.80
CA TYR A 89 -1.72 10.70 2.40
C TYR A 89 -0.38 11.28 1.93
N LEU A 90 0.67 10.47 1.82
CA LEU A 90 2.01 10.93 1.44
C LEU A 90 2.05 11.62 0.06
N PRO A 91 1.49 11.04 -1.02
CA PRO A 91 1.37 11.75 -2.29
C PRO A 91 0.50 13.01 -2.20
N THR A 92 -0.53 13.01 -1.35
CA THR A 92 -1.40 14.17 -1.15
C THR A 92 -0.66 15.36 -0.54
N ILE A 93 0.20 15.12 0.46
CA ILE A 93 1.06 16.19 1.01
C ILE A 93 2.03 16.72 -0.04
N LYS A 94 2.65 15.82 -0.81
CA LYS A 94 3.71 16.16 -1.76
C LYS A 94 3.18 16.86 -3.01
N LEU A 95 2.01 16.45 -3.49
CA LEU A 95 1.46 16.82 -4.80
C LEU A 95 0.11 17.58 -4.71
N GLY A 96 -0.42 17.79 -3.50
CA GLY A 96 -1.69 18.48 -3.30
C GLY A 96 -2.87 17.76 -3.97
N ASP A 97 -3.61 18.48 -4.80
CA ASP A 97 -4.82 17.94 -5.46
C ASP A 97 -4.53 16.79 -6.42
N ALA A 98 -3.37 16.76 -7.06
CA ALA A 98 -2.95 15.63 -7.89
C ALA A 98 -2.80 14.35 -7.05
N GLY A 99 -2.28 14.45 -5.82
CA GLY A 99 -2.19 13.33 -4.88
C GLY A 99 -3.54 12.75 -4.50
N LYS A 100 -4.54 13.59 -4.29
CA LYS A 100 -5.91 13.15 -3.94
C LYS A 100 -6.59 12.35 -5.05
N LYS A 101 -6.22 12.60 -6.31
CA LYS A 101 -6.81 11.90 -7.46
C LYS A 101 -6.49 10.41 -7.48
N ILE A 102 -5.49 9.92 -6.72
CA ILE A 102 -5.13 8.50 -6.67
C ILE A 102 -6.30 7.61 -6.22
N HIS A 103 -7.22 8.14 -5.42
CA HIS A 103 -8.41 7.40 -4.95
C HIS A 103 -9.57 7.38 -5.96
N THR A 104 -9.47 8.10 -7.09
CA THR A 104 -10.51 8.21 -8.09
C THR A 104 -10.89 6.84 -8.66
N ALA A 105 -12.20 6.54 -8.69
CA ALA A 105 -12.77 5.31 -9.23
C ALA A 105 -12.23 4.01 -8.61
N ARG A 106 -11.78 4.06 -7.34
CA ARG A 106 -11.29 2.92 -6.58
C ARG A 106 -11.91 2.91 -5.18
N SER A 107 -12.41 1.77 -4.72
CA SER A 107 -12.81 1.58 -3.33
C SER A 107 -11.62 1.04 -2.49
N ARG A 108 -11.72 1.16 -1.16
CA ARG A 108 -10.76 0.54 -0.25
C ARG A 108 -10.72 -0.99 -0.45
N ASN A 109 -11.86 -1.61 -0.72
CA ASN A 109 -11.93 -3.05 -0.96
C ASN A 109 -11.16 -3.47 -2.20
N ASP A 110 -11.24 -2.71 -3.30
CA ASP A 110 -10.46 -2.98 -4.52
C ASP A 110 -8.96 -2.90 -4.23
N GLN A 111 -8.53 -1.87 -3.51
CA GLN A 111 -7.15 -1.63 -3.11
C GLN A 111 -6.61 -2.80 -2.27
N VAL A 112 -7.25 -3.11 -1.15
CA VAL A 112 -6.82 -4.18 -0.23
C VAL A 112 -6.77 -5.55 -0.91
N LEU A 113 -7.76 -5.89 -1.74
CA LEU A 113 -7.79 -7.19 -2.43
C LEU A 113 -6.66 -7.33 -3.45
N VAL A 114 -6.29 -6.26 -4.15
CA VAL A 114 -5.12 -6.26 -5.05
C VAL A 114 -3.85 -6.49 -4.27
N ASP A 115 -3.68 -5.81 -3.13
CA ASP A 115 -2.48 -5.91 -2.29
C ASP A 115 -2.31 -7.33 -1.75
N VAL A 116 -3.37 -7.92 -1.21
CA VAL A 116 -3.37 -9.32 -0.74
C VAL A 116 -3.06 -10.28 -1.88
N HIS A 117 -3.61 -10.07 -3.09
CA HIS A 117 -3.30 -10.89 -4.26
C HIS A 117 -1.82 -10.83 -4.65
N LEU A 118 -1.24 -9.63 -4.69
CA LEU A 118 0.18 -9.43 -5.01
C LEU A 118 1.08 -10.07 -3.95
N TYR A 119 0.76 -9.85 -2.67
CA TYR A 119 1.46 -10.47 -1.55
C TYR A 119 1.44 -12.00 -1.62
N LEU A 120 0.25 -12.59 -1.77
CA LEU A 120 0.11 -14.06 -1.86
C LEU A 120 0.86 -14.64 -3.06
N LYS A 121 0.89 -13.93 -4.19
CA LYS A 121 1.64 -14.36 -5.37
C LYS A 121 3.14 -14.46 -5.08
N ASP A 122 3.71 -13.49 -4.37
CA ASP A 122 5.13 -13.51 -4.01
C ASP A 122 5.42 -14.59 -2.96
N VAL A 123 4.59 -14.72 -1.92
CA VAL A 123 4.74 -15.76 -0.88
C VAL A 123 4.65 -17.18 -1.47
N VAL A 124 3.69 -17.42 -2.36
CA VAL A 124 3.56 -18.74 -3.03
C VAL A 124 4.78 -19.03 -3.91
N LYS A 125 5.33 -18.02 -4.57
CA LYS A 125 6.56 -18.18 -5.36
C LYS A 125 7.75 -18.55 -4.48
N GLU A 126 7.93 -17.84 -3.36
CA GLU A 126 8.99 -18.14 -2.39
C GLU A 126 8.85 -19.55 -1.82
N LEU A 127 7.64 -19.93 -1.39
CA LEU A 127 7.36 -21.28 -0.90
C LEU A 127 7.70 -22.36 -1.92
N LYS A 128 7.37 -22.14 -3.19
CA LYS A 128 7.71 -23.05 -4.29
C LYS A 128 9.23 -23.23 -4.43
N GLU A 129 10.00 -22.16 -4.34
CA GLU A 129 11.47 -22.26 -4.40
C GLU A 129 12.02 -23.02 -3.17
N GLN A 130 11.53 -22.77 -1.98
CA GLN A 130 11.94 -23.49 -0.76
C GLN A 130 11.62 -25.00 -0.85
N VAL A 131 10.44 -25.35 -1.34
CA VAL A 131 10.07 -26.77 -1.58
C VAL A 131 10.99 -27.42 -2.61
N LYS A 132 11.33 -26.69 -3.67
CA LYS A 132 12.26 -27.19 -4.69
C LYS A 132 13.65 -27.42 -4.11
N GLU A 133 14.18 -26.50 -3.33
CA GLU A 133 15.48 -26.63 -2.66
C GLU A 133 15.51 -27.88 -1.75
N LEU A 134 14.46 -28.06 -0.94
CA LEU A 134 14.34 -29.26 -0.09
C LEU A 134 14.31 -30.53 -0.93
N PHE A 135 13.54 -30.55 -2.01
CA PHE A 135 13.48 -31.70 -2.93
C PHE A 135 14.85 -32.02 -3.52
N ASP A 136 15.56 -31.01 -4.03
CA ASP A 136 16.88 -31.18 -4.63
C ASP A 136 17.90 -31.73 -3.61
N LEU A 137 17.90 -31.24 -2.38
CA LEU A 137 18.72 -31.76 -1.27
C LEU A 137 18.44 -33.23 -0.96
N LEU A 138 17.18 -33.63 -0.93
CA LEU A 138 16.79 -35.01 -0.69
C LEU A 138 17.18 -35.96 -1.85
N MET A 139 17.21 -35.44 -3.08
CA MET A 139 17.62 -36.21 -4.25
C MET A 139 19.14 -36.39 -4.36
N GLU A 140 19.91 -35.48 -3.79
CA GLU A 140 21.38 -35.57 -3.73
C GLU A 140 21.91 -36.47 -2.59
N SER A 141 21.04 -36.80 -1.65
CA SER A 141 21.38 -37.65 -0.49
C SER A 141 21.30 -39.13 -0.84
#